data_3d4efdecd1da3d1dcb05ac5c6916b187
#
_entry.id   3d4efdecd1da3d1dcb05ac5c6916b187
#
_cell.length_a   1.000
_cell.length_b   1.000
_cell.length_c   1.000
_cell.angle_alpha   90.00
_cell.angle_beta   90.00
_cell.angle_gamma   90.00
#
_symmetry.space_group_name_H-M   'P 1'
#
loop_
_entity.id
_entity.type
_entity.pdbx_description
1 polymer ?
#
loop_
_entity_poly.entity_id
_entity_poly.type
_entity_poly.pdbx_seq_one_letter_code
_entity_poly.pdbx_strand_id
1 'polypeptide(L)'
;MARSAAALLLAALATGCLYNFHGGGLPGNVKTVAVIPFDNRTGEPLLTQEVTDAIRQAVEGRLGLRAAAEADADAVVRGEIVRYDPDVPLSFSSTGGVVDVTRRQVTIVVNVEIVDQRQGKALWRGSGMSVSGEYQPPQETEGRRVAIQKLVTSFVEGAQSQW
;
A
#
# COMPACT_ATOMS: atom_id res chain seq x y z
N MET A 1 48.82 29.66 23.09
CA MET A 1 47.48 29.43 23.65
C MET A 1 46.33 29.52 22.61
N ALA A 2 46.37 30.42 21.62
CA ALA A 2 45.32 30.53 20.59
C ALA A 2 45.21 29.32 19.62
N ARG A 3 46.30 28.61 19.32
CA ARG A 3 46.35 27.47 18.42
C ARG A 3 45.70 26.20 19.00
N SER A 4 45.72 26.04 20.32
CA SER A 4 45.14 24.92 21.03
C SER A 4 43.60 25.04 21.14
N ALA A 5 43.09 26.27 21.25
CA ALA A 5 41.65 26.53 21.29
C ALA A 5 40.95 26.27 19.95
N ALA A 6 41.64 26.61 18.85
CA ALA A 6 41.09 26.34 17.48
C ALA A 6 41.01 24.86 17.17
N ALA A 7 41.94 24.02 17.62
CA ALA A 7 41.91 22.58 17.45
C ALA A 7 40.78 21.90 18.22
N LEU A 8 40.47 22.38 19.42
CA LEU A 8 39.35 21.91 20.25
C LEU A 8 37.99 22.28 19.65
N LEU A 9 37.88 23.46 19.03
CA LEU A 9 36.65 23.88 18.34
C LEU A 9 36.38 23.06 17.08
N LEU A 10 37.43 22.69 16.32
CA LEU A 10 37.30 21.85 15.13
C LEU A 10 36.89 20.39 15.46
N ALA A 11 37.39 19.88 16.61
CA ALA A 11 37.00 18.53 17.10
C ALA A 11 35.54 18.45 17.56
N ALA A 12 34.98 19.54 18.09
CA ALA A 12 33.59 19.60 18.51
C ALA A 12 32.60 19.64 17.32
N LEU A 13 33.03 20.11 16.16
CA LEU A 13 32.22 20.10 14.92
C LEU A 13 32.20 18.75 14.22
N ALA A 14 33.12 17.83 14.56
CA ALA A 14 33.19 16.50 13.97
C ALA A 14 32.26 15.46 14.62
N THR A 15 31.58 15.80 15.73
CA THR A 15 30.50 14.98 16.31
C THR A 15 29.18 15.20 15.56
N GLY A 16 29.29 15.36 14.23
CA GLY A 16 28.17 15.45 13.31
C GLY A 16 27.32 14.19 13.40
N CYS A 17 26.16 14.37 13.94
CA CYS A 17 24.92 13.66 13.70
C CYS A 17 25.08 12.21 13.19
N LEU A 18 25.27 11.27 14.09
CA LEU A 18 24.72 9.92 13.94
C LEU A 18 23.19 10.05 14.05
N TYR A 19 22.59 10.82 13.14
CA TYR A 19 21.16 10.79 12.92
C TYR A 19 20.87 9.45 12.26
N ASN A 20 20.58 8.47 13.08
CA ASN A 20 20.00 7.22 12.59
C ASN A 20 18.59 7.58 12.10
N PHE A 21 18.50 7.86 10.80
CA PHE A 21 17.23 8.06 10.11
C PHE A 21 16.51 6.71 10.15
N HIS A 22 15.77 6.45 11.21
CA HIS A 22 14.71 5.46 11.19
C HIS A 22 13.61 6.08 10.33
N GLY A 23 13.82 6.02 9.01
CA GLY A 23 12.78 6.32 8.04
C GLY A 23 11.62 5.40 8.39
N GLY A 24 10.43 5.99 8.63
CA GLY A 24 9.23 5.27 8.98
C GLY A 24 9.05 4.04 8.09
N GLY A 25 8.94 2.87 8.70
CA GLY A 25 8.85 1.59 8.03
C GLY A 25 8.59 0.48 9.04
N LEU A 26 8.38 -0.73 8.59
CA LEU A 26 8.21 -1.89 9.45
C LEU A 26 9.43 -2.07 10.39
N PRO A 27 9.27 -2.71 11.58
CA PRO A 27 10.37 -2.94 12.50
C PRO A 27 11.59 -3.54 11.82
N GLY A 28 12.80 -3.08 12.16
CA GLY A 28 14.04 -3.46 11.48
C GLY A 28 14.41 -4.95 11.54
N ASN A 29 13.71 -5.74 12.35
CA ASN A 29 13.80 -7.20 12.38
C ASN A 29 12.95 -7.88 11.30
N VAL A 30 12.02 -7.19 10.65
CA VAL A 30 11.20 -7.71 9.55
C VAL A 30 11.94 -7.44 8.24
N LYS A 31 12.48 -8.49 7.63
CA LYS A 31 13.24 -8.43 6.38
C LYS A 31 12.61 -9.26 5.26
N THR A 32 11.83 -10.25 5.64
CA THR A 32 11.15 -11.15 4.71
C THR A 32 9.65 -11.12 4.93
N VAL A 33 8.89 -11.31 3.84
CA VAL A 33 7.43 -11.23 3.85
C VAL A 33 6.84 -12.28 2.92
N ALA A 34 5.76 -12.89 3.38
CA ALA A 34 4.87 -13.65 2.53
C ALA A 34 3.59 -12.85 2.27
N VAL A 35 3.13 -12.81 1.04
CA VAL A 35 1.82 -12.24 0.68
C VAL A 35 0.89 -13.37 0.32
N ILE A 36 -0.09 -13.61 1.19
CA ILE A 36 -1.11 -14.64 1.00
C ILE A 36 -2.14 -14.14 -0.02
N PRO A 37 -2.65 -14.99 -0.92
CA PRO A 37 -3.74 -14.60 -1.79
C PRO A 37 -4.91 -14.01 -0.99
N PHE A 38 -5.40 -12.86 -1.44
CA PHE A 38 -6.51 -12.17 -0.76
C PHE A 38 -7.79 -12.99 -0.88
N ASP A 39 -8.50 -13.12 0.23
CA ASP A 39 -9.87 -13.64 0.21
C ASP A 39 -10.77 -12.68 -0.57
N ASN A 40 -11.65 -13.22 -1.38
CA ASN A 40 -12.52 -12.41 -2.23
C ASN A 40 -13.98 -12.75 -1.99
N ARG A 41 -14.71 -11.79 -1.44
CA ARG A 41 -16.17 -11.90 -1.22
C ARG A 41 -17.00 -11.31 -2.34
N THR A 42 -16.35 -10.86 -3.41
CA THR A 42 -17.04 -10.24 -4.54
C THR A 42 -17.32 -11.25 -5.66
N GLY A 43 -18.15 -10.85 -6.62
CA GLY A 43 -18.42 -11.66 -7.81
C GLY A 43 -17.36 -11.55 -8.92
N GLU A 44 -16.23 -10.82 -8.70
CA GLU A 44 -15.18 -10.62 -9.70
C GLU A 44 -13.92 -11.45 -9.35
N PRO A 45 -13.74 -12.64 -9.94
CA PRO A 45 -12.65 -13.55 -9.55
C PRO A 45 -11.25 -13.00 -9.82
N LEU A 46 -11.09 -12.14 -10.82
CA LEU A 46 -9.78 -11.59 -11.21
C LEU A 46 -9.18 -10.69 -10.12
N LEU A 47 -10.00 -10.10 -9.26
CA LEU A 47 -9.52 -9.22 -8.19
C LEU A 47 -8.57 -9.91 -7.22
N THR A 48 -8.79 -11.19 -6.91
CA THR A 48 -7.86 -11.93 -6.04
C THR A 48 -6.44 -11.86 -6.57
N GLN A 49 -6.25 -12.15 -7.85
CA GLN A 49 -4.93 -12.14 -8.46
C GLN A 49 -4.41 -10.70 -8.61
N GLU A 50 -5.19 -9.79 -9.17
CA GLU A 50 -4.77 -8.41 -9.43
C GLU A 50 -4.35 -7.68 -8.16
N VAL A 51 -5.13 -7.80 -7.08
CA VAL A 51 -4.83 -7.15 -5.78
C VAL A 51 -3.63 -7.82 -5.11
N THR A 52 -3.58 -9.17 -5.08
CA THR A 52 -2.48 -9.90 -4.45
C THR A 52 -1.15 -9.58 -5.12
N ASP A 53 -1.10 -9.58 -6.46
CA ASP A 53 0.12 -9.30 -7.21
C ASP A 53 0.56 -7.85 -7.06
N ALA A 54 -0.38 -6.90 -7.05
CA ALA A 54 -0.08 -5.48 -6.82
C ALA A 54 0.51 -5.24 -5.42
N ILE A 55 -0.06 -5.85 -4.39
CA ILE A 55 0.48 -5.75 -3.01
C ILE A 55 1.84 -6.44 -2.91
N ARG A 56 2.05 -7.61 -3.52
CA ARG A 56 3.35 -8.30 -3.55
C ARG A 56 4.43 -7.42 -4.16
N GLN A 57 4.18 -6.84 -5.33
CA GLN A 57 5.11 -5.93 -5.98
C GLN A 57 5.41 -4.69 -5.12
N ALA A 58 4.40 -4.16 -4.42
CA ALA A 58 4.57 -3.01 -3.55
C ALA A 58 5.45 -3.32 -2.32
N VAL A 59 5.25 -4.48 -1.72
CA VAL A 59 6.04 -4.92 -0.56
C VAL A 59 7.51 -5.10 -0.94
N GLU A 60 7.79 -5.70 -2.08
CA GLU A 60 9.15 -5.87 -2.57
C GLU A 60 9.78 -4.55 -3.03
N GLY A 61 9.08 -3.81 -3.89
CA GLY A 61 9.64 -2.63 -4.55
C GLY A 61 9.59 -1.35 -3.71
N ARG A 62 8.58 -1.17 -2.86
CA ARG A 62 8.37 0.08 -2.13
C ARG A 62 8.68 -0.03 -0.63
N LEU A 63 8.46 -1.20 -0.01
CA LEU A 63 8.82 -1.44 1.39
C LEU A 63 10.22 -2.09 1.52
N GLY A 64 10.82 -2.56 0.41
CA GLY A 64 12.17 -3.12 0.40
C GLY A 64 12.29 -4.47 1.10
N LEU A 65 11.19 -5.20 1.27
CA LEU A 65 11.17 -6.52 1.88
C LEU A 65 11.42 -7.60 0.83
N ARG A 66 12.02 -8.70 1.23
CA ARG A 66 12.24 -9.85 0.35
C ARG A 66 11.09 -10.82 0.45
N ALA A 67 10.60 -11.31 -0.70
CA ALA A 67 9.61 -12.37 -0.71
C ALA A 67 10.18 -13.66 -0.09
N ALA A 68 9.36 -14.35 0.69
CA ALA A 68 9.66 -15.65 1.26
C ALA A 68 8.42 -16.54 1.26
N ALA A 69 8.61 -17.86 1.44
CA ALA A 69 7.50 -18.76 1.72
C ALA A 69 6.88 -18.41 3.09
N GLU A 70 5.59 -18.68 3.25
CA GLU A 70 4.87 -18.33 4.48
C GLU A 70 5.56 -18.87 5.73
N ALA A 71 6.07 -20.12 5.70
CA ALA A 71 6.74 -20.74 6.83
C ALA A 71 8.06 -20.04 7.23
N ASP A 72 8.71 -19.35 6.32
CA ASP A 72 10.06 -18.76 6.48
C ASP A 72 10.03 -17.23 6.58
N ALA A 73 8.86 -16.61 6.43
CA ALA A 73 8.71 -15.16 6.42
C ALA A 73 8.72 -14.57 7.85
N ASP A 74 9.36 -13.42 8.03
CA ASP A 74 9.29 -12.67 9.28
C ASP A 74 7.89 -12.08 9.51
N ALA A 75 7.24 -11.66 8.42
CA ALA A 75 5.88 -11.12 8.44
C ALA A 75 5.02 -11.72 7.32
N VAL A 76 3.71 -11.70 7.53
CA VAL A 76 2.72 -12.12 6.54
C VAL A 76 1.76 -10.97 6.27
N VAL A 77 1.52 -10.70 4.98
CA VAL A 77 0.44 -9.84 4.52
C VAL A 77 -0.73 -10.72 4.12
N ARG A 78 -1.89 -10.44 4.69
CA ARG A 78 -3.15 -11.09 4.34
C ARG A 78 -4.27 -10.07 4.29
N GLY A 79 -5.30 -10.34 3.52
CA GLY A 79 -6.41 -9.41 3.38
C GLY A 79 -7.63 -10.03 2.74
N GLU A 80 -8.65 -9.22 2.66
CA GLU A 80 -9.97 -9.59 2.16
C GLU A 80 -10.54 -8.48 1.29
N ILE A 81 -10.99 -8.82 0.11
CA ILE A 81 -11.72 -7.92 -0.79
C ILE A 81 -13.21 -8.03 -0.41
N VAL A 82 -13.70 -6.98 0.26
CA VAL A 82 -15.04 -6.98 0.87
C VAL A 82 -16.11 -6.60 -0.13
N ARG A 83 -15.81 -5.61 -0.99
CA ARG A 83 -16.77 -5.07 -1.96
C ARG A 83 -16.11 -4.61 -3.24
N TYR A 84 -16.82 -4.78 -4.33
CA TYR A 84 -16.48 -4.30 -5.67
C TYR A 84 -17.71 -3.72 -6.33
N ASP A 85 -17.67 -2.43 -6.63
CA ASP A 85 -18.72 -1.73 -7.37
C ASP A 85 -18.10 -1.20 -8.67
N PRO A 86 -18.30 -1.89 -9.81
CA PRO A 86 -17.62 -1.54 -11.07
C PRO A 86 -18.25 -0.35 -11.78
N ASP A 87 -19.49 0.02 -11.45
CA ASP A 87 -20.33 0.82 -12.31
C ASP A 87 -21.07 1.94 -11.56
N VAL A 88 -20.31 2.81 -10.88
CA VAL A 88 -20.87 3.96 -10.19
C VAL A 88 -20.87 5.18 -11.12
N PRO A 89 -22.04 5.71 -11.53
CA PRO A 89 -22.11 6.86 -12.42
C PRO A 89 -21.57 8.13 -11.74
N LEU A 90 -20.75 8.90 -12.44
CA LEU A 90 -20.20 10.18 -11.95
C LEU A 90 -20.69 11.39 -12.74
N SER A 91 -20.84 11.26 -14.04
CA SER A 91 -21.21 12.38 -14.92
C SER A 91 -22.18 11.94 -15.98
N PHE A 92 -23.07 12.87 -16.33
CA PHE A 92 -24.11 12.68 -17.34
C PHE A 92 -23.98 13.77 -18.41
N SER A 93 -24.24 13.42 -19.66
CA SER A 93 -24.50 14.39 -20.72
C SER A 93 -25.95 14.26 -21.19
N SER A 94 -26.55 15.34 -21.64
CA SER A 94 -27.90 15.32 -22.21
C SER A 94 -27.85 16.00 -23.58
N THR A 95 -28.19 15.24 -24.63
CA THR A 95 -28.27 15.73 -25.98
C THR A 95 -29.57 15.24 -26.61
N GLY A 96 -30.44 16.11 -27.06
CA GLY A 96 -31.70 15.73 -27.71
C GLY A 96 -32.67 14.95 -26.81
N GLY A 97 -32.65 15.15 -25.48
CA GLY A 97 -33.52 14.48 -24.52
C GLY A 97 -33.04 13.09 -24.10
N VAL A 98 -31.92 12.64 -24.61
CA VAL A 98 -31.26 11.39 -24.17
C VAL A 98 -30.20 11.74 -23.13
N VAL A 99 -30.27 11.08 -21.96
CA VAL A 99 -29.25 11.20 -20.90
C VAL A 99 -28.28 10.02 -21.04
N ASP A 100 -27.01 10.32 -21.23
CA ASP A 100 -25.95 9.32 -21.31
C ASP A 100 -24.94 9.49 -20.17
N VAL A 101 -24.41 8.39 -19.66
CA VAL A 101 -23.38 8.39 -18.61
C VAL A 101 -22.02 8.50 -19.27
N THR A 102 -21.37 9.63 -19.11
CA THR A 102 -20.09 9.93 -19.76
C THR A 102 -18.88 9.49 -18.92
N ARG A 103 -19.03 9.42 -17.60
CA ARG A 103 -17.97 8.97 -16.68
C ARG A 103 -18.55 8.08 -15.60
N ARG A 104 -17.80 7.04 -15.27
CA ARG A 104 -18.10 6.06 -14.22
C ARG A 104 -16.88 5.88 -13.32
N GLN A 105 -17.09 5.25 -12.18
CA GLN A 105 -15.97 4.83 -11.33
C GLN A 105 -16.15 3.39 -10.87
N VAL A 106 -15.02 2.72 -10.73
CA VAL A 106 -14.87 1.48 -9.98
C VAL A 106 -14.59 1.85 -8.53
N THR A 107 -15.24 1.18 -7.57
CA THR A 107 -14.90 1.26 -6.15
C THR A 107 -14.56 -0.12 -5.60
N ILE A 108 -13.43 -0.21 -4.90
CA ILE A 108 -12.96 -1.45 -4.25
C ILE A 108 -12.83 -1.17 -2.75
N VAL A 109 -13.36 -2.06 -1.91
CA VAL A 109 -13.18 -1.98 -0.45
C VAL A 109 -12.40 -3.21 0.00
N VAL A 110 -11.31 -2.98 0.74
CA VAL A 110 -10.37 -4.03 1.16
C VAL A 110 -10.07 -3.88 2.65
N ASN A 111 -9.99 -5.01 3.34
CA ASN A 111 -9.30 -5.14 4.63
C ASN A 111 -7.93 -5.75 4.38
N VAL A 112 -6.89 -5.21 5.00
CA VAL A 112 -5.53 -5.76 4.87
C VAL A 112 -4.78 -5.61 6.19
N GLU A 113 -3.96 -6.59 6.54
CA GLU A 113 -3.09 -6.51 7.71
C GLU A 113 -1.70 -7.11 7.43
N ILE A 114 -0.71 -6.58 8.13
CA ILE A 114 0.65 -7.12 8.21
C ILE A 114 0.84 -7.68 9.60
N VAL A 115 1.17 -8.95 9.70
CA VAL A 115 1.32 -9.66 10.98
C VAL A 115 2.76 -10.13 11.12
N ASP A 116 3.40 -9.81 12.25
CA ASP A 116 4.68 -10.43 12.67
C ASP A 116 4.43 -11.89 12.99
N GLN A 117 5.08 -12.81 12.26
CA GLN A 117 4.89 -14.24 12.47
C GLN A 117 5.48 -14.74 13.76
N ARG A 118 6.57 -14.13 14.25
CA ARG A 118 7.24 -14.56 15.47
C ARG A 118 6.45 -14.20 16.71
N GLN A 119 5.79 -13.05 16.69
CA GLN A 119 5.04 -12.51 17.82
C GLN A 119 3.53 -12.72 17.71
N GLY A 120 3.03 -13.09 16.54
CA GLY A 120 1.58 -13.16 16.25
C GLY A 120 0.85 -11.81 16.36
N LYS A 121 1.61 -10.70 16.33
CA LYS A 121 1.07 -9.35 16.52
C LYS A 121 0.90 -8.65 15.18
N ALA A 122 -0.25 -7.96 15.01
CA ALA A 122 -0.41 -7.10 13.86
C ALA A 122 0.56 -5.92 13.94
N LEU A 123 1.41 -5.78 12.92
CA LEU A 123 2.30 -4.65 12.74
C LEU A 123 1.54 -3.46 12.18
N TRP A 124 0.62 -3.71 11.27
CA TRP A 124 -0.24 -2.69 10.69
C TRP A 124 -1.57 -3.33 10.26
N ARG A 125 -2.64 -2.51 10.27
CA ARG A 125 -3.96 -2.91 9.83
C ARG A 125 -4.67 -1.75 9.15
N GLY A 126 -5.14 -1.98 7.92
CA GLY A 126 -6.06 -1.13 7.17
C GLY A 126 -7.43 -1.80 7.09
N SER A 127 -8.43 -1.26 7.77
CA SER A 127 -9.79 -1.79 7.76
C SER A 127 -10.70 -0.89 6.94
N GLY A 128 -11.51 -1.49 6.05
CA GLY A 128 -12.46 -0.75 5.23
C GLY A 128 -11.80 0.26 4.29
N MET A 129 -10.59 -0.03 3.80
CA MET A 129 -9.89 0.83 2.86
C MET A 129 -10.69 0.90 1.57
N SER A 130 -11.29 2.06 1.30
CA SER A 130 -12.10 2.30 0.10
C SER A 130 -11.29 3.12 -0.89
N VAL A 131 -11.11 2.57 -2.09
CA VAL A 131 -10.40 3.22 -3.19
C VAL A 131 -11.24 3.23 -4.44
N SER A 132 -11.08 4.24 -5.27
CA SER A 132 -11.83 4.34 -6.52
C SER A 132 -10.99 4.80 -7.69
N GLY A 133 -11.32 4.28 -8.87
CA GLY A 133 -10.72 4.69 -10.14
C GLY A 133 -11.79 5.06 -11.14
N GLU A 134 -11.65 6.25 -11.73
CA GLU A 134 -12.58 6.75 -12.74
C GLU A 134 -12.23 6.16 -14.12
N TYR A 135 -13.25 6.01 -14.94
CA TYR A 135 -13.11 5.58 -16.32
C TYR A 135 -14.22 6.11 -17.22
N GLN A 136 -13.99 6.06 -18.53
CA GLN A 136 -15.02 6.30 -19.53
C GLN A 136 -15.50 4.96 -20.09
N PRO A 137 -16.80 4.73 -20.17
CA PRO A 137 -17.31 3.49 -20.76
C PRO A 137 -16.76 3.25 -22.18
N PRO A 138 -16.38 2.01 -22.54
CA PRO A 138 -16.51 0.76 -21.79
C PRO A 138 -15.25 0.35 -20.99
N GLN A 139 -14.35 1.27 -20.63
CA GLN A 139 -12.99 1.02 -20.14
C GLN A 139 -12.93 0.72 -18.62
N GLU A 140 -13.82 -0.12 -18.10
CA GLU A 140 -13.85 -0.48 -16.66
C GLU A 140 -12.51 -0.99 -16.13
N THR A 141 -11.79 -1.80 -16.91
CA THR A 141 -10.47 -2.35 -16.54
C THR A 141 -9.47 -1.25 -16.20
N GLU A 142 -9.53 -0.11 -16.88
CA GLU A 142 -8.67 1.05 -16.57
C GLU A 142 -9.03 1.66 -15.22
N GLY A 143 -10.34 1.84 -14.94
CA GLY A 143 -10.81 2.29 -13.64
C GLY A 143 -10.38 1.36 -12.51
N ARG A 144 -10.47 0.04 -12.72
CA ARG A 144 -10.02 -0.99 -11.77
C ARG A 144 -8.51 -0.89 -11.50
N ARG A 145 -7.72 -0.76 -12.55
CA ARG A 145 -6.27 -0.57 -12.45
C ARG A 145 -5.91 0.66 -11.63
N VAL A 146 -6.57 1.79 -11.86
CA VAL A 146 -6.37 3.04 -11.11
C VAL A 146 -6.75 2.87 -9.64
N ALA A 147 -7.87 2.19 -9.34
CA ALA A 147 -8.29 1.89 -7.97
C ALA A 147 -7.25 1.03 -7.24
N ILE A 148 -6.73 -0.02 -7.88
CA ILE A 148 -5.69 -0.90 -7.30
C ILE A 148 -4.39 -0.12 -7.05
N GLN A 149 -4.00 0.78 -7.94
CA GLN A 149 -2.82 1.64 -7.72
C GLN A 149 -2.98 2.55 -6.49
N LYS A 150 -4.17 3.12 -6.28
CA LYS A 150 -4.48 3.91 -5.09
C LYS A 150 -4.47 3.04 -3.83
N LEU A 151 -4.99 1.81 -3.90
CA LEU A 151 -4.92 0.85 -2.79
C LEU A 151 -3.46 0.60 -2.38
N VAL A 152 -2.60 0.31 -3.35
CA VAL A 152 -1.15 0.12 -3.12
C VAL A 152 -0.52 1.34 -2.46
N THR A 153 -0.86 2.54 -2.92
CA THR A 153 -0.32 3.77 -2.34
C THR A 153 -0.75 3.92 -0.88
N SER A 154 -2.05 3.79 -0.60
CA SER A 154 -2.57 3.87 0.76
C SER A 154 -2.02 2.77 1.69
N PHE A 155 -1.83 1.55 1.16
CA PHE A 155 -1.21 0.44 1.88
C PHE A 155 0.23 0.77 2.29
N VAL A 156 1.05 1.24 1.35
CA VAL A 156 2.46 1.58 1.61
C VAL A 156 2.58 2.75 2.58
N GLU A 157 1.82 3.81 2.39
CA GLU A 157 1.79 4.98 3.29
C GLU A 157 1.36 4.57 4.70
N GLY A 158 0.32 3.75 4.82
CA GLY A 158 -0.14 3.24 6.10
C GLY A 158 0.90 2.37 6.79
N ALA A 159 1.53 1.46 6.06
CA ALA A 159 2.59 0.60 6.59
C ALA A 159 3.83 1.36 7.04
N GLN A 160 4.13 2.52 6.42
CA GLN A 160 5.27 3.38 6.77
C GLN A 160 4.98 4.37 7.90
N SER A 161 3.72 4.77 8.10
CA SER A 161 3.34 5.85 9.02
C SER A 161 3.28 5.43 10.49
N GLN A 162 3.36 4.15 10.81
CA GLN A 162 3.15 3.64 12.18
C GLN A 162 4.44 3.47 12.98
N TRP A 163 5.62 3.78 12.39
CA TRP A 163 6.94 3.53 13.00
C TRP A 163 7.87 4.73 12.94
#